data_157459d850606ae848b7006149a6ad5e
#
_entry.id   157459d850606ae848b7006149a6ad5e
#
_cell.length_a   1.000
_cell.length_b   1.000
_cell.length_c   1.000
_cell.angle_alpha   90.00
_cell.angle_beta   90.00
_cell.angle_gamma   90.00
#
_symmetry.space_group_name_H-M   'P 1'
#
loop_
_entity.id
_entity.type
_entity.pdbx_description
1 polymer ?
#
loop_
_entity_poly.entity_id
_entity_poly.type
_entity_poly.pdbx_seq_one_letter_code
_entity_poly.pdbx_strand_id
1 'polypeptide(L)'
;MKFICDATGKKSWFRLETEAEAEQASTLMGHAVAKHFRRARDKAMQSYKPASARFIEQDIGREAHVQRTMPLFLTLRDNDGTALVTAMLLPEGDEAAGFRPIIVGNGNQDPYPVHDVDIETLGRHFGLTLERDRCFPYGR
;
A
#
# COMPACT_ATOMS: atom_id res chain seq x y z
N MET A 1 5.70 -7.24 -7.35
CA MET A 1 5.76 -6.06 -6.47
C MET A 1 6.69 -5.02 -7.07
N LYS A 2 6.35 -3.77 -6.88
CA LYS A 2 7.16 -2.65 -7.37
C LYS A 2 8.02 -2.10 -6.24
N PHE A 3 9.33 -2.02 -6.44
CA PHE A 3 10.26 -1.39 -5.50
C PHE A 3 9.90 0.09 -5.32
N ILE A 4 9.86 0.55 -4.07
CA ILE A 4 9.57 1.94 -3.72
C ILE A 4 10.83 2.64 -3.23
N CYS A 5 11.39 2.19 -2.11
CA CYS A 5 12.59 2.79 -1.54
C CYS A 5 13.26 1.83 -0.55
N ASP A 6 14.55 2.07 -0.31
CA ASP A 6 15.28 1.36 0.73
C ASP A 6 14.88 1.86 2.13
N ALA A 7 15.04 0.99 3.10
CA ALA A 7 14.85 1.28 4.52
C ALA A 7 16.12 0.93 5.28
N THR A 8 16.08 0.87 6.61
CA THR A 8 17.28 0.57 7.40
C THR A 8 17.74 -0.87 7.21
N GLY A 9 19.05 -1.08 7.33
CA GLY A 9 19.64 -2.40 7.10
C GLY A 9 19.43 -2.84 5.67
N LYS A 10 19.06 -4.09 5.46
CA LYS A 10 18.77 -4.65 4.14
C LYS A 10 17.26 -4.76 3.89
N LYS A 11 16.49 -3.85 4.47
CA LYS A 11 15.04 -3.80 4.28
C LYS A 11 14.67 -2.84 3.16
N SER A 12 13.54 -3.08 2.51
CA SER A 12 13.01 -2.22 1.45
C SER A 12 11.49 -2.23 1.46
N TRP A 13 10.93 -1.14 0.97
CA TRP A 13 9.49 -1.00 0.77
C TRP A 13 9.12 -1.35 -0.67
N PHE A 14 8.03 -2.10 -0.83
CA PHE A 14 7.48 -2.49 -2.12
C PHE A 14 5.99 -2.18 -2.18
N ARG A 15 5.49 -1.91 -3.38
CA ARG A 15 4.06 -1.79 -3.64
C ARG A 15 3.50 -3.13 -4.10
N LEU A 16 2.41 -3.56 -3.47
CA LEU A 16 1.62 -4.70 -3.94
C LEU A 16 0.82 -4.27 -5.17
N GLU A 17 1.02 -4.96 -6.28
CA GLU A 17 0.39 -4.58 -7.55
C GLU A 17 -0.70 -5.54 -7.99
N THR A 18 -0.65 -6.79 -7.52
CA THR A 18 -1.58 -7.84 -7.91
C THR A 18 -2.31 -8.42 -6.72
N GLU A 19 -3.49 -9.00 -6.99
CA GLU A 19 -4.26 -9.69 -5.97
C GLU A 19 -3.50 -10.86 -5.37
N ALA A 20 -2.72 -11.60 -6.18
CA ALA A 20 -1.90 -12.69 -5.70
C ALA A 20 -0.83 -12.23 -4.70
N GLU A 21 -0.20 -11.09 -4.97
CA GLU A 21 0.77 -10.49 -4.05
C GLU A 21 0.11 -10.06 -2.74
N ALA A 22 -1.09 -9.49 -2.82
CA ALA A 22 -1.85 -9.09 -1.64
C ALA A 22 -2.28 -10.31 -0.81
N GLU A 23 -2.67 -11.41 -1.45
CA GLU A 23 -3.01 -12.66 -0.77
C GLU A 23 -1.80 -13.26 -0.06
N GLN A 24 -0.64 -13.24 -0.69
CA GLN A 24 0.60 -13.68 -0.07
C GLN A 24 0.93 -12.84 1.16
N ALA A 25 0.82 -11.51 1.05
CA ALA A 25 1.06 -10.60 2.17
C ALA A 25 0.08 -10.86 3.33
N SER A 26 -1.20 -11.11 3.04
CA SER A 26 -2.18 -11.48 4.06
C SER A 26 -1.78 -12.74 4.81
N THR A 27 -1.35 -13.77 4.08
CA THR A 27 -0.92 -15.03 4.66
C THR A 27 0.32 -14.85 5.55
N LEU A 28 1.33 -14.13 5.04
CA LEU A 28 2.58 -13.90 5.76
C LEU A 28 2.37 -13.06 7.02
N MET A 29 1.47 -12.09 6.98
CA MET A 29 1.29 -11.11 8.05
C MET A 29 0.10 -11.43 8.98
N GLY A 30 -0.74 -12.40 8.62
CA GLY A 30 -1.91 -12.74 9.44
C GLY A 30 -2.92 -11.60 9.55
N HIS A 31 -3.16 -10.87 8.46
CA HIS A 31 -4.15 -9.78 8.44
C HIS A 31 -4.93 -9.75 7.12
N ALA A 32 -5.91 -8.85 7.03
CA ALA A 32 -6.91 -8.83 5.95
C ALA A 32 -6.54 -7.91 4.77
N VAL A 33 -5.26 -7.66 4.49
CA VAL A 33 -4.85 -6.73 3.44
C VAL A 33 -5.40 -7.14 2.06
N ALA A 34 -5.46 -8.43 1.77
CA ALA A 34 -5.96 -8.92 0.48
C ALA A 34 -7.42 -8.55 0.24
N LYS A 35 -8.24 -8.62 1.29
CA LYS A 35 -9.66 -8.23 1.22
C LYS A 35 -9.80 -6.75 0.88
N HIS A 36 -9.03 -5.90 1.53
CA HIS A 36 -9.07 -4.46 1.29
C HIS A 36 -8.49 -4.12 -0.08
N PHE A 37 -7.42 -4.78 -0.49
CA PHE A 37 -6.83 -4.62 -1.82
C PHE A 37 -7.85 -4.95 -2.92
N ARG A 38 -8.51 -6.10 -2.82
CA ARG A 38 -9.50 -6.54 -3.79
C ARG A 38 -10.65 -5.53 -3.90
N ARG A 39 -11.17 -5.08 -2.77
CA ARG A 39 -12.25 -4.09 -2.73
C ARG A 39 -11.83 -2.77 -3.39
N ALA A 40 -10.63 -2.29 -3.07
CA ALA A 40 -10.12 -1.04 -3.64
C ALA A 40 -9.89 -1.16 -5.15
N ARG A 41 -9.36 -2.31 -5.60
CA ARG A 41 -9.15 -2.58 -7.01
C ARG A 41 -10.47 -2.63 -7.79
N ASP A 42 -11.47 -3.33 -7.25
CA ASP A 42 -12.79 -3.42 -7.88
C ASP A 42 -13.42 -2.03 -8.02
N LYS A 43 -13.34 -1.22 -6.99
CA LYS A 43 -13.85 0.15 -7.01
C LYS A 43 -13.14 1.00 -8.07
N ALA A 44 -11.83 0.88 -8.18
CA ALA A 44 -11.04 1.60 -9.19
C ALA A 44 -11.39 1.14 -10.60
N MET A 45 -11.58 -0.16 -10.80
CA MET A 45 -11.99 -0.72 -12.09
C MET A 45 -13.36 -0.19 -12.51
N GLN A 46 -14.32 -0.11 -11.59
CA GLN A 46 -15.66 0.40 -11.86
C GLN A 46 -15.68 1.89 -12.20
N SER A 47 -14.72 2.64 -11.70
CA SER A 47 -14.62 4.08 -11.97
C SER A 47 -14.01 4.40 -13.33
N TYR A 48 -13.44 3.42 -14.02
CA TYR A 48 -12.78 3.63 -15.30
C TYR A 48 -13.78 3.82 -16.43
N LYS A 49 -13.59 4.87 -17.22
CA LYS A 49 -14.38 5.16 -18.41
C LYS A 49 -13.44 5.16 -19.62
N PRO A 50 -13.49 4.11 -20.46
CA PRO A 50 -12.58 4.01 -21.60
C PRO A 50 -12.88 5.09 -22.65
N ALA A 51 -11.82 5.69 -23.18
CA ALA A 51 -11.91 6.66 -24.27
C ALA A 51 -11.83 6.01 -25.66
N SER A 52 -11.44 4.73 -25.74
CA SER A 52 -11.24 3.98 -26.97
C SER A 52 -12.20 2.80 -27.05
N ALA A 53 -12.62 2.46 -28.30
CA ALA A 53 -13.44 1.29 -28.57
C ALA A 53 -12.64 0.00 -28.74
N ARG A 54 -11.30 0.07 -28.77
CA ARG A 54 -10.44 -1.10 -28.95
C ARG A 54 -10.21 -1.83 -27.64
N PHE A 55 -10.46 -3.14 -27.60
CA PHE A 55 -10.32 -3.95 -26.38
C PHE A 55 -8.95 -3.86 -25.74
N ILE A 56 -7.87 -3.99 -26.54
CA ILE A 56 -6.51 -3.96 -26.00
C ILE A 56 -6.21 -2.61 -25.36
N GLU A 57 -6.60 -1.51 -26.03
CA GLU A 57 -6.40 -0.17 -25.48
C GLU A 57 -7.23 0.07 -24.23
N GLN A 58 -8.45 -0.49 -24.18
CA GLN A 58 -9.31 -0.40 -22.99
C GLN A 58 -8.69 -1.15 -21.81
N ASP A 59 -8.15 -2.35 -22.02
CA ASP A 59 -7.54 -3.14 -20.96
C ASP A 59 -6.27 -2.47 -20.40
N ILE A 60 -5.41 -1.96 -21.30
CA ILE A 60 -4.20 -1.23 -20.89
C ILE A 60 -4.57 0.05 -20.14
N GLY A 61 -5.53 0.80 -20.66
CA GLY A 61 -6.00 2.03 -20.02
C GLY A 61 -6.64 1.79 -18.67
N ARG A 62 -7.41 0.70 -18.56
CA ARG A 62 -8.04 0.31 -17.29
C ARG A 62 -6.99 -0.01 -16.23
N GLU A 63 -6.00 -0.82 -16.56
CA GLU A 63 -4.94 -1.17 -15.61
C GLU A 63 -4.14 0.06 -15.17
N ALA A 64 -3.80 0.95 -16.10
CA ALA A 64 -3.12 2.21 -15.79
C ALA A 64 -3.96 3.08 -14.86
N HIS A 65 -5.27 3.16 -15.11
CA HIS A 65 -6.21 3.91 -14.27
C HIS A 65 -6.27 3.32 -12.86
N VAL A 66 -6.37 1.99 -12.75
CA VAL A 66 -6.41 1.29 -11.46
C VAL A 66 -5.14 1.59 -10.65
N GLN A 67 -3.98 1.44 -11.26
CA GLN A 67 -2.70 1.69 -10.58
C GLN A 67 -2.55 3.15 -10.12
N ARG A 68 -3.13 4.08 -10.85
CA ARG A 68 -3.05 5.51 -10.53
C ARG A 68 -4.05 5.94 -9.46
N THR A 69 -5.23 5.32 -9.40
CA THR A 69 -6.34 5.81 -8.58
C THR A 69 -6.61 5.00 -7.32
N MET A 70 -6.23 3.72 -7.28
CA MET A 70 -6.42 2.95 -6.06
C MET A 70 -5.38 3.33 -4.99
N PRO A 71 -5.70 3.15 -3.70
CA PRO A 71 -4.72 3.36 -2.63
C PRO A 71 -3.44 2.54 -2.85
N LEU A 72 -2.33 3.04 -2.31
CA LEU A 72 -1.06 2.32 -2.32
C LEU A 72 -1.05 1.32 -1.17
N PHE A 73 -0.96 0.04 -1.50
CA PHE A 73 -0.77 -1.03 -0.52
C PHE A 73 0.71 -1.40 -0.53
N LEU A 74 1.39 -1.15 0.58
CA LEU A 74 2.85 -1.20 0.66
C LEU A 74 3.27 -2.23 1.71
N THR A 75 4.42 -2.86 1.47
CA THR A 75 4.96 -3.87 2.37
C THR A 75 6.44 -3.62 2.60
N LEU A 76 6.85 -3.65 3.88
CA LEU A 76 8.26 -3.63 4.26
C LEU A 76 8.76 -5.06 4.32
N ARG A 77 9.80 -5.37 3.57
CA ARG A 77 10.41 -6.69 3.51
C ARG A 77 11.88 -6.62 3.90
N ASP A 78 12.35 -7.63 4.60
CA ASP A 78 13.77 -7.78 4.87
C ASP A 78 14.48 -8.49 3.71
N ASN A 79 15.78 -8.74 3.88
CA ASN A 79 16.60 -9.37 2.85
C ASN A 79 16.17 -10.80 2.51
N ASP A 80 15.48 -11.47 3.42
CA ASP A 80 14.96 -12.84 3.22
C ASP A 80 13.54 -12.85 2.66
N GLY A 81 12.96 -11.69 2.41
CA GLY A 81 11.59 -11.57 1.92
C GLY A 81 10.54 -11.64 3.01
N THR A 82 10.93 -11.61 4.28
CA THR A 82 9.98 -11.60 5.40
C THR A 82 9.20 -10.28 5.42
N ALA A 83 7.88 -10.38 5.49
CA ALA A 83 7.01 -9.22 5.59
C ALA A 83 6.97 -8.72 7.03
N LEU A 84 7.24 -7.43 7.23
CA LEU A 84 7.41 -6.83 8.55
C LEU A 84 6.35 -5.78 8.88
N VAL A 85 5.97 -4.95 7.91
CA VAL A 85 4.98 -3.88 8.07
C VAL A 85 4.14 -3.79 6.82
N THR A 86 2.85 -3.49 6.99
CA THR A 86 1.94 -3.17 5.89
C THR A 86 1.44 -1.75 6.06
N ALA A 87 1.48 -0.98 4.97
CA ALA A 87 0.99 0.39 4.94
C ALA A 87 -0.06 0.54 3.84
N MET A 88 -1.07 1.39 4.10
CA MET A 88 -2.01 1.82 3.07
C MET A 88 -2.03 3.34 3.05
N LEU A 89 -1.68 3.91 1.91
CA LEU A 89 -1.64 5.36 1.68
C LEU A 89 -2.57 5.72 0.53
N LEU A 90 -3.03 6.98 0.49
CA LEU A 90 -3.73 7.47 -0.70
C LEU A 90 -2.77 7.60 -1.87
N PRO A 91 -3.27 7.52 -3.12
CA PRO A 91 -2.45 7.78 -4.30
C PRO A 91 -1.80 9.17 -4.23
N GLU A 92 -0.61 9.31 -4.83
CA GLU A 92 0.06 10.61 -4.91
C GLU A 92 -0.84 11.66 -5.52
N GLY A 93 -0.87 12.84 -4.91
CA GLY A 93 -1.68 13.96 -5.37
C GLY A 93 -3.12 13.92 -4.91
N ASP A 94 -3.58 12.82 -4.32
CA ASP A 94 -4.93 12.73 -3.77
C ASP A 94 -4.93 13.19 -2.31
N GLU A 95 -5.92 14.01 -1.98
CA GLU A 95 -6.20 14.40 -0.60
C GLU A 95 -7.65 14.07 -0.29
N ALA A 96 -7.88 13.34 0.79
CA ALA A 96 -9.21 13.04 1.26
C ALA A 96 -9.33 13.53 2.70
N ALA A 97 -10.31 14.40 2.96
CA ALA A 97 -10.56 14.89 4.31
C ALA A 97 -10.84 13.72 5.25
N GLY A 98 -10.13 13.67 6.35
CA GLY A 98 -10.30 12.63 7.35
C GLY A 98 -9.62 11.31 7.04
N PHE A 99 -8.96 11.16 5.88
CA PHE A 99 -8.19 9.95 5.62
C PHE A 99 -6.95 9.91 6.50
N ARG A 100 -6.73 8.77 7.09
CA ARG A 100 -5.54 8.50 7.89
C ARG A 100 -4.79 7.32 7.30
N PRO A 101 -3.47 7.41 7.08
CA PRO A 101 -2.68 6.26 6.68
C PRO A 101 -2.87 5.08 7.64
N ILE A 102 -2.90 3.88 7.10
CA ILE A 102 -3.01 2.66 7.91
C ILE A 102 -1.64 2.02 7.95
N ILE A 103 -1.12 1.78 9.15
CA ILE A 103 0.20 1.19 9.37
C ILE A 103 0.05 0.07 10.41
N VAL A 104 0.29 -1.16 9.99
CA VAL A 104 0.15 -2.32 10.88
C VAL A 104 1.29 -3.32 10.68
N GLY A 105 1.65 -4.03 11.75
CA GLY A 105 2.60 -5.13 11.72
C GLY A 105 1.91 -6.48 11.62
N ASN A 106 2.65 -7.55 11.92
CA ASN A 106 2.14 -8.91 11.92
C ASN A 106 0.93 -9.04 12.87
N GLY A 107 -0.14 -9.67 12.40
CA GLY A 107 -1.35 -9.86 13.20
C GLY A 107 -1.98 -8.54 13.65
N ASN A 108 -1.82 -7.48 12.89
CA ASN A 108 -2.28 -6.11 13.21
C ASN A 108 -1.62 -5.51 14.46
N GLN A 109 -0.44 -6.01 14.85
CA GLN A 109 0.31 -5.45 15.97
C GLN A 109 0.92 -4.09 15.59
N ASP A 110 1.27 -3.31 16.61
CA ASP A 110 1.91 -2.00 16.44
C ASP A 110 3.35 -2.18 15.96
N PRO A 111 3.72 -1.71 14.75
CA PRO A 111 5.07 -1.86 14.23
C PRO A 111 6.03 -0.75 14.67
N TYR A 112 5.54 0.33 15.26
CA TYR A 112 6.35 1.53 15.55
C TYR A 112 7.48 1.29 16.55
N PRO A 113 7.32 0.49 17.61
CA PRO A 113 8.43 0.26 18.55
C PRO A 113 9.68 -0.31 17.91
N VAL A 114 9.54 -1.05 16.80
CA VAL A 114 10.66 -1.73 16.12
C VAL A 114 11.00 -1.06 14.79
N HIS A 115 10.00 -0.55 14.06
CA HIS A 115 10.14 -0.11 12.68
C HIS A 115 9.82 1.38 12.46
N ASP A 116 9.89 2.21 13.49
CA ASP A 116 9.56 3.64 13.40
C ASP A 116 10.43 4.37 12.37
N VAL A 117 11.72 4.07 12.31
CA VAL A 117 12.65 4.69 11.35
C VAL A 117 12.31 4.26 9.92
N ASP A 118 11.97 3.01 9.72
CA ASP A 118 11.58 2.49 8.40
C ASP A 118 10.27 3.11 7.91
N ILE A 119 9.32 3.32 8.82
CA ILE A 119 8.05 4.00 8.52
C ILE A 119 8.29 5.48 8.18
N GLU A 120 9.16 6.16 8.94
CA GLU A 120 9.56 7.53 8.64
C GLU A 120 10.20 7.65 7.27
N THR A 121 11.05 6.70 6.89
CA THR A 121 11.70 6.65 5.57
C THR A 121 10.65 6.56 4.46
N LEU A 122 9.62 5.73 4.62
CA LEU A 122 8.50 5.66 3.68
C LEU A 122 7.79 7.01 3.56
N GLY A 123 7.50 7.64 4.69
CA GLY A 123 6.87 8.95 4.72
C GLY A 123 7.68 9.99 3.96
N ARG A 124 8.98 10.05 4.20
CA ARG A 124 9.87 10.98 3.48
C ARG A 124 9.87 10.75 1.97
N HIS A 125 9.80 9.50 1.55
CA HIS A 125 9.76 9.17 0.12
C HIS A 125 8.53 9.79 -0.56
N PHE A 126 7.38 9.78 0.11
CA PHE A 126 6.12 10.32 -0.43
C PHE A 126 5.83 11.76 0.01
N GLY A 127 6.72 12.40 0.77
CA GLY A 127 6.47 13.74 1.31
C GLY A 127 5.36 13.78 2.37
N LEU A 128 5.20 12.70 3.12
CA LEU A 128 4.16 12.55 4.15
C LEU A 128 4.78 12.43 5.54
N THR A 129 4.00 12.83 6.54
CA THR A 129 4.33 12.59 7.95
C THR A 129 3.58 11.36 8.42
N LEU A 130 4.30 10.28 8.68
CA LEU A 130 3.73 9.00 9.13
C LEU A 130 4.03 8.75 10.61
N GLU A 131 3.86 9.78 11.45
CA GLU A 131 3.96 9.64 12.90
C GLU A 131 2.82 8.77 13.43
N ARG A 132 3.09 7.98 14.48
CA ARG A 132 2.16 7.00 15.03
C ARG A 132 0.79 7.57 15.34
N ASP A 133 0.74 8.74 15.97
CA ASP A 133 -0.52 9.36 16.37
C ASP A 133 -1.34 9.92 15.20
N ARG A 134 -0.75 10.01 14.01
CA ARG A 134 -1.43 10.44 12.78
C ARG A 134 -1.90 9.26 11.93
N CYS A 135 -1.64 8.04 12.35
CA CYS A 135 -1.93 6.84 11.58
C CYS A 135 -2.94 5.94 12.28
N PHE A 136 -3.81 5.31 11.49
CA PHE A 136 -4.75 4.32 12.00
C PHE A 136 -4.00 3.00 12.25
N PRO A 137 -4.25 2.28 13.36
CA PRO A 137 -5.30 2.52 14.34
C PRO A 137 -4.84 3.26 15.61
N TYR A 138 -3.71 3.97 15.61
CA TYR A 138 -3.05 4.44 16.85
C TYR A 138 -3.48 5.84 17.30
N GLY A 139 -3.70 6.75 16.40
CA GLY A 139 -4.16 8.10 16.72
C GLY A 139 -5.67 8.19 16.83
N ARG A 140 -6.17 9.33 17.31
CA ARG A 140 -7.59 9.60 17.45
C ARG A 140 -8.13 10.49 16.35
#